data_0c940024914a788d81961b3450b76012
#
_entry.id   0c940024914a788d81961b3450b76012
#
_cell.length_a   1.000
_cell.length_b   1.000
_cell.length_c   1.000
_cell.angle_alpha   90.00
_cell.angle_beta   90.00
_cell.angle_gamma   90.00
#
_symmetry.space_group_name_H-M   'P 1'
#
loop_
_entity.id
_entity.type
_entity.pdbx_description
1 polymer ?
#
loop_
_entity_poly.entity_id
_entity_poly.type
_entity_poly.pdbx_seq_one_letter_code
_entity_poly.pdbx_strand_id
1 'polypeptide(L)'
;MIADRLALYDLYAAYGALIDAGNWDPWLGLFAAACRYQIIPRENADLGLPAGLIFCDSRAVLEDRIMALREANKYNIHWDRHVIGLPRVLGDAGAETSVEAPFAVYQSDQEGGSRLFATGLYRDRIISESGGLKFRDKTILLDTFAVPSLLATPL
;
A
#
# COMPACT_ATOMS: atom_id res chain seq x y z
N MET A 1 8.42 10.57 16.91
CA MET A 1 8.30 11.71 15.97
C MET A 1 9.19 11.49 14.75
N ILE A 2 8.66 11.66 13.57
CA ILE A 2 9.48 11.64 12.35
C ILE A 2 10.14 13.00 12.21
N ALA A 3 11.41 13.08 12.60
CA ALA A 3 12.20 14.31 12.52
C ALA A 3 12.65 14.59 11.07
N ASP A 4 12.84 13.55 10.28
CA ASP A 4 13.30 13.64 8.90
C ASP A 4 12.14 13.38 7.91
N ARG A 5 11.65 14.45 7.32
CA ARG A 5 10.58 14.37 6.32
C ARG A 5 11.07 13.77 4.99
N LEU A 6 12.35 13.86 4.67
CA LEU A 6 12.90 13.24 3.48
C LEU A 6 12.88 11.71 3.62
N ALA A 7 13.22 11.17 4.80
CA ALA A 7 13.11 9.74 5.05
C ALA A 7 11.66 9.24 4.91
N LEU A 8 10.67 10.05 5.32
CA LEU A 8 9.27 9.72 5.11
C LEU A 8 8.91 9.71 3.61
N TYR A 9 9.35 10.71 2.85
CA TYR A 9 9.10 10.79 1.40
C TYR A 9 9.77 9.63 0.67
N ASP A 10 11.01 9.28 1.05
CA ASP A 10 11.73 8.13 0.50
C ASP A 10 11.00 6.80 0.77
N LEU A 11 10.41 6.63 1.95
CA LEU A 11 9.61 5.43 2.27
C LEU A 11 8.43 5.27 1.30
N TYR A 12 7.68 6.34 1.04
CA TYR A 12 6.54 6.29 0.13
C TYR A 12 6.97 6.17 -1.35
N ALA A 13 8.05 6.84 -1.73
CA ALA A 13 8.62 6.70 -3.06
C ALA A 13 9.11 5.27 -3.32
N ALA A 14 9.80 4.66 -2.36
CA ALA A 14 10.21 3.26 -2.43
C ALA A 14 9.02 2.30 -2.49
N TYR A 15 7.97 2.57 -1.71
CA TYR A 15 6.75 1.76 -1.73
C TYR A 15 6.16 1.66 -3.14
N GLY A 16 5.91 2.78 -3.80
CA GLY A 16 5.35 2.80 -5.15
C GLY A 16 6.29 2.21 -6.20
N ALA A 17 7.57 2.56 -6.16
CA ALA A 17 8.56 2.08 -7.13
C ALA A 17 8.75 0.56 -7.06
N LEU A 18 8.80 -0.01 -5.86
CA LEU A 18 9.02 -1.44 -5.67
C LEU A 18 7.79 -2.27 -6.07
N ILE A 19 6.59 -1.81 -5.75
CA ILE A 19 5.34 -2.43 -6.25
C ILE A 19 5.31 -2.43 -7.77
N ASP A 20 5.54 -1.28 -8.40
CA ASP A 20 5.47 -1.12 -9.85
C ASP A 20 6.50 -1.99 -10.57
N ALA A 21 7.66 -2.21 -9.95
CA ALA A 21 8.69 -3.10 -10.46
C ALA A 21 8.43 -4.59 -10.18
N GLY A 22 7.44 -4.93 -9.35
CA GLY A 22 7.24 -6.30 -8.88
C GLY A 22 8.38 -6.81 -8.01
N ASN A 23 9.09 -5.92 -7.34
CA ASN A 23 10.26 -6.24 -6.53
C ASN A 23 9.85 -6.48 -5.07
N TRP A 24 9.31 -7.67 -4.83
CA TRP A 24 8.54 -7.97 -3.63
C TRP A 24 9.36 -8.11 -2.36
N ASP A 25 10.57 -8.68 -2.41
CA ASP A 25 11.39 -8.85 -1.20
C ASP A 25 11.80 -7.51 -0.58
N PRO A 26 12.35 -6.54 -1.35
CA PRO A 26 12.57 -5.20 -0.83
C PRO A 26 11.28 -4.48 -0.41
N TRP A 27 10.16 -4.69 -1.13
CA TRP A 27 8.88 -4.11 -0.76
C TRP A 27 8.41 -4.61 0.61
N LEU A 28 8.46 -5.92 0.86
CA LEU A 28 8.18 -6.50 2.18
C LEU A 28 9.12 -5.93 3.26
N GLY A 29 10.34 -5.59 2.89
CA GLY A 29 11.31 -4.94 3.76
C GLY A 29 10.91 -3.54 4.23
N LEU A 30 9.93 -2.89 3.61
CA LEU A 30 9.39 -1.61 4.05
C LEU A 30 8.44 -1.74 5.25
N PHE A 31 8.02 -2.95 5.58
CA PHE A 31 7.10 -3.22 6.68
C PHE A 31 7.85 -3.65 7.94
N ALA A 32 7.28 -3.29 9.08
CA ALA A 32 7.78 -3.72 10.37
C ALA A 32 7.63 -5.23 10.57
N ALA A 33 8.39 -5.80 11.51
CA ALA A 33 8.27 -7.21 11.85
C ALA A 33 6.85 -7.60 12.31
N ALA A 34 6.20 -6.72 13.08
CA ALA A 34 4.79 -6.83 13.41
C ALA A 34 4.02 -5.78 12.60
N CYS A 35 3.43 -6.19 11.50
CA CYS A 35 2.72 -5.26 10.62
C CYS A 35 1.31 -5.75 10.27
N ARG A 36 0.49 -4.82 9.80
CA ARG A 36 -0.86 -5.07 9.27
C ARG A 36 -0.99 -4.37 7.91
N TYR A 37 -1.72 -4.98 7.02
CA TYR A 37 -2.00 -4.44 5.69
C TYR A 37 -3.46 -4.70 5.34
N GLN A 38 -4.20 -3.68 4.96
CA GLN A 38 -5.59 -3.84 4.53
C GLN A 38 -5.97 -2.87 3.42
N ILE A 39 -6.86 -3.34 2.57
CA ILE A 39 -7.53 -2.52 1.56
C ILE A 39 -9.02 -2.57 1.84
N ILE A 40 -9.62 -1.41 2.05
CA ILE A 40 -11.03 -1.27 2.40
C ILE A 40 -11.66 -0.14 1.58
N PRO A 41 -12.86 -0.34 0.99
CA PRO A 41 -13.61 0.74 0.40
C PRO A 41 -13.92 1.82 1.45
N ARG A 42 -13.79 3.09 1.09
CA ARG A 42 -14.04 4.20 2.01
C ARG A 42 -15.44 4.14 2.62
N GLU A 43 -16.44 3.77 1.84
CA GLU A 43 -17.81 3.61 2.33
C GLU A 43 -17.89 2.62 3.51
N ASN A 44 -17.21 1.47 3.41
CA ASN A 44 -17.19 0.49 4.49
C ASN A 44 -16.45 1.02 5.72
N ALA A 45 -15.36 1.75 5.52
CA ALA A 45 -14.63 2.39 6.62
C ALA A 45 -15.47 3.44 7.34
N ASP A 46 -16.20 4.27 6.61
CA ASP A 46 -17.06 5.32 7.17
C ASP A 46 -18.23 4.73 7.97
N LEU A 47 -18.74 3.58 7.55
CA LEU A 47 -19.80 2.84 8.26
C LEU A 47 -19.26 1.95 9.39
N GLY A 48 -17.95 1.92 9.60
CA GLY A 48 -17.33 1.05 10.62
C GLY A 48 -17.44 -0.44 10.32
N LEU A 49 -17.68 -0.82 9.06
CA LEU A 49 -17.80 -2.22 8.65
C LEU A 49 -16.40 -2.84 8.50
N PRO A 50 -16.18 -4.05 9.02
CA PRO A 50 -14.87 -4.72 8.95
C PRO A 50 -14.57 -5.35 7.58
N ALA A 51 -15.51 -5.32 6.64
CA ALA A 51 -15.37 -5.95 5.35
C ALA A 51 -14.42 -5.17 4.44
N GLY A 52 -13.22 -5.72 4.22
CA GLY A 52 -12.23 -5.21 3.29
C GLY A 52 -12.08 -6.11 2.06
N LEU A 53 -11.40 -5.62 1.03
CA LEU A 53 -11.03 -6.41 -0.15
C LEU A 53 -9.81 -7.28 0.12
N ILE A 54 -8.87 -6.79 0.91
CA ILE A 54 -7.67 -7.49 1.37
C ILE A 54 -7.48 -7.18 2.84
N PHE A 55 -7.15 -8.22 3.62
CA PHE A 55 -6.81 -8.08 5.03
C PHE A 55 -5.69 -9.04 5.40
N CYS A 56 -4.54 -8.48 5.76
CA CYS A 56 -3.39 -9.21 6.28
C CYS A 56 -3.14 -8.71 7.71
N ASP A 57 -3.48 -9.52 8.70
CA ASP A 57 -3.38 -9.15 10.11
C ASP A 57 -1.98 -9.36 10.71
N SER A 58 -1.07 -9.95 9.91
CA SER A 58 0.30 -10.20 10.29
C SER A 58 1.23 -10.15 9.10
N ARG A 59 2.54 -10.04 9.37
CA ARG A 59 3.56 -10.11 8.33
C ARG A 59 3.54 -11.45 7.60
N ALA A 60 3.32 -12.55 8.32
CA ALA A 60 3.27 -13.90 7.71
C ALA A 60 2.16 -13.99 6.66
N VAL A 61 0.98 -13.48 6.94
CA VAL A 61 -0.14 -13.46 5.99
C VAL A 61 0.18 -12.58 4.78
N LEU A 62 0.85 -11.45 4.98
CA LEU A 62 1.28 -10.59 3.88
C LEU A 62 2.33 -11.28 2.98
N GLU A 63 3.29 -11.98 3.57
CA GLU A 63 4.30 -12.77 2.86
C GLU A 63 3.67 -13.91 2.05
N ASP A 64 2.73 -14.64 2.63
CA ASP A 64 1.99 -15.71 1.94
C ASP A 64 1.21 -15.17 0.73
N ARG A 65 0.61 -13.98 0.88
CA ARG A 65 -0.08 -13.33 -0.23
C ARG A 65 0.85 -12.96 -1.37
N ILE A 66 2.03 -12.45 -1.06
CA ILE A 66 3.05 -12.12 -2.07
C ILE A 66 3.58 -13.39 -2.75
N MET A 67 3.77 -14.47 -2.01
CA MET A 67 4.16 -15.76 -2.58
C MET A 67 3.10 -16.27 -3.57
N ALA A 68 1.84 -16.23 -3.21
CA ALA A 68 0.73 -16.61 -4.09
C ALA A 68 0.70 -15.74 -5.36
N LEU A 69 0.96 -14.45 -5.24
CA LEU A 69 1.03 -13.53 -6.38
C LEU A 69 2.17 -13.90 -7.35
N ARG A 70 3.34 -14.25 -6.84
CA ARG A 70 4.49 -14.69 -7.66
C ARG A 70 4.17 -15.94 -8.49
N GLU A 71 3.42 -16.87 -7.92
CA GLU A 71 3.07 -18.15 -8.56
C GLU A 71 1.89 -18.02 -9.53
N ALA A 72 0.92 -17.17 -9.23
CA ALA A 72 -0.36 -17.09 -9.95
C ALA A 72 -0.36 -16.10 -11.13
N ASN A 73 0.57 -15.15 -11.17
CA ASN A 73 0.48 -13.97 -12.06
C ASN A 73 0.99 -14.22 -13.49
N LYS A 74 0.57 -15.30 -14.14
CA LYS A 74 1.05 -15.66 -15.49
C LYS A 74 0.14 -15.20 -16.64
N TYR A 75 -1.04 -14.63 -16.37
CA TYR A 75 -2.09 -14.54 -17.38
C TYR A 75 -2.60 -13.15 -17.73
N ASN A 76 -2.19 -12.12 -17.02
CA ASN A 76 -2.64 -10.76 -17.30
C ASN A 76 -1.44 -9.80 -17.33
N ILE A 77 -0.83 -9.66 -18.49
CA ILE A 77 0.32 -8.78 -18.64
C ILE A 77 -0.16 -7.34 -18.69
N HIS A 78 0.18 -6.58 -17.67
CA HIS A 78 -0.08 -5.17 -17.56
C HIS A 78 1.01 -4.49 -16.72
N TRP A 79 1.03 -3.19 -16.76
CA TRP A 79 1.94 -2.37 -15.96
C TRP A 79 1.13 -1.44 -15.08
N ASP A 80 1.39 -1.50 -13.78
CA ASP A 80 0.82 -0.57 -12.82
C ASP A 80 1.77 0.60 -12.60
N ARG A 81 1.19 1.78 -12.37
CA ARG A 81 1.92 2.97 -11.99
C ARG A 81 1.26 3.64 -10.82
N HIS A 82 1.91 3.57 -9.65
CA HIS A 82 1.49 4.27 -8.46
C HIS A 82 1.95 5.73 -8.52
N VAL A 83 1.00 6.64 -8.42
CA VAL A 83 1.25 8.08 -8.26
C VAL A 83 0.83 8.44 -6.85
N ILE A 84 1.80 8.68 -5.98
CA ILE A 84 1.58 8.92 -4.56
C ILE A 84 1.85 10.39 -4.27
N GLY A 85 0.87 11.06 -3.70
CA GLY A 85 1.03 12.43 -3.25
C GLY A 85 1.94 12.54 -2.03
N LEU A 86 2.36 13.74 -1.68
CA LEU A 86 3.22 13.96 -0.53
C LEU A 86 2.55 13.49 0.76
N PRO A 87 3.21 12.65 1.55
CA PRO A 87 2.69 12.20 2.83
C PRO A 87 2.62 13.36 3.84
N ARG A 88 1.52 13.38 4.57
CA ARG A 88 1.22 14.38 5.60
C ARG A 88 1.19 13.71 6.96
N VAL A 89 1.99 14.19 7.88
CA VAL A 89 1.98 13.75 9.28
C VAL A 89 0.74 14.31 9.96
N LEU A 90 -0.06 13.45 10.57
CA LEU A 90 -1.28 13.80 11.29
C LEU A 90 -1.01 13.97 12.79
N GLY A 91 -0.09 13.21 13.35
CA GLY A 91 0.27 13.26 14.76
C GLY A 91 1.13 12.10 15.19
N ASP A 92 1.68 12.22 16.38
CA ASP A 92 2.51 11.21 17.02
C ASP A 92 1.79 10.63 18.25
N ALA A 93 1.90 9.32 18.42
CA ALA A 93 1.42 8.59 19.59
C ALA A 93 2.54 7.69 20.10
N GLY A 94 3.42 8.26 20.93
CA GLY A 94 4.60 7.55 21.43
C GLY A 94 5.62 7.26 20.33
N ALA A 95 5.84 5.97 20.07
CA ALA A 95 6.78 5.51 19.04
C ALA A 95 6.17 5.43 17.64
N GLU A 96 4.87 5.68 17.50
CA GLU A 96 4.14 5.59 16.23
C GLU A 96 3.77 6.99 15.73
N THR A 97 3.93 7.21 14.43
CA THR A 97 3.50 8.42 13.74
C THR A 97 2.37 8.09 12.79
N SER A 98 1.26 8.79 12.91
CA SER A 98 0.13 8.69 11.98
C SER A 98 0.39 9.55 10.76
N VAL A 99 0.26 8.95 9.58
CA VAL A 99 0.56 9.58 8.30
C VAL A 99 -0.56 9.30 7.32
N GLU A 100 -0.82 10.26 6.45
CA GLU A 100 -1.81 10.15 5.38
C GLU A 100 -1.20 10.59 4.05
N ALA A 101 -1.48 9.88 2.96
CA ALA A 101 -1.06 10.27 1.62
C ALA A 101 -2.11 9.89 0.57
N PRO A 102 -2.49 10.81 -0.34
CA PRO A 102 -3.37 10.47 -1.45
C PRO A 102 -2.61 9.63 -2.49
N PHE A 103 -3.31 8.77 -3.20
CA PHE A 103 -2.72 7.98 -4.26
C PHE A 103 -3.66 7.76 -5.43
N ALA A 104 -3.07 7.47 -6.58
CA ALA A 104 -3.76 6.93 -7.75
C ALA A 104 -2.90 5.82 -8.36
N VAL A 105 -3.55 4.79 -8.89
CA VAL A 105 -2.89 3.72 -9.63
C VAL A 105 -3.44 3.71 -11.05
N TYR A 106 -2.56 3.90 -12.02
CA TYR A 106 -2.86 3.73 -13.44
C TYR A 106 -2.41 2.35 -13.89
N GLN A 107 -3.17 1.76 -14.79
CA GLN A 107 -2.85 0.46 -15.37
C GLN A 107 -2.78 0.59 -16.89
N SER A 108 -1.68 0.12 -17.46
CA SER A 108 -1.47 0.09 -18.91
C SER A 108 -1.45 -1.34 -19.42
N ASP A 109 -2.11 -1.58 -20.54
CA ASP A 109 -2.18 -2.89 -21.20
C ASP A 109 -1.13 -3.02 -22.33
N GLN A 110 -1.07 -4.19 -22.95
CA GLN A 110 -0.16 -4.49 -24.05
C GLN A 110 -0.50 -3.77 -25.36
N GLU A 111 -1.76 -3.36 -25.52
CA GLU A 111 -2.24 -2.64 -26.70
C GLU A 111 -1.95 -1.14 -26.64
N GLY A 112 -1.36 -0.66 -25.54
CA GLY A 112 -0.98 0.74 -25.34
C GLY A 112 -2.07 1.59 -24.69
N GLY A 113 -3.16 0.98 -24.22
CA GLY A 113 -4.20 1.66 -23.46
C GLY A 113 -3.77 1.86 -21.99
N SER A 114 -4.08 3.03 -21.45
CA SER A 114 -3.91 3.31 -20.01
C SER A 114 -5.21 3.78 -19.41
N ARG A 115 -5.51 3.30 -18.20
CA ARG A 115 -6.73 3.67 -17.47
C ARG A 115 -6.42 3.91 -16.00
N LEU A 116 -7.25 4.70 -15.36
CA LEU A 116 -7.24 4.80 -13.91
C LEU A 116 -7.80 3.48 -13.35
N PHE A 117 -7.00 2.80 -12.51
CA PHE A 117 -7.38 1.55 -11.90
C PHE A 117 -7.96 1.74 -10.49
N ALA A 118 -7.31 2.55 -9.67
CA ALA A 118 -7.72 2.81 -8.30
C ALA A 118 -7.27 4.20 -7.87
N THR A 119 -8.04 4.82 -6.99
CA THR A 119 -7.68 6.07 -6.32
C THR A 119 -8.17 6.03 -4.89
N GLY A 120 -7.47 6.71 -4.02
CA GLY A 120 -7.83 6.74 -2.61
C GLY A 120 -6.80 7.41 -1.73
N LEU A 121 -6.76 6.94 -0.50
CA LEU A 121 -5.97 7.53 0.56
C LEU A 121 -5.27 6.42 1.36
N TYR A 122 -3.97 6.55 1.54
CA TYR A 122 -3.24 5.75 2.52
C TYR A 122 -3.41 6.39 3.89
N ARG A 123 -3.79 5.60 4.88
CA ARG A 123 -3.75 5.95 6.30
C ARG A 123 -2.87 4.96 7.02
N ASP A 124 -1.72 5.43 7.44
CA ASP A 124 -0.64 4.58 7.86
C ASP A 124 -0.16 4.94 9.26
N ARG A 125 0.39 3.93 9.95
CA ARG A 125 1.20 4.13 11.15
C ARG A 125 2.62 3.74 10.83
N ILE A 126 3.52 4.66 11.07
CA ILE A 126 4.94 4.53 10.79
C ILE A 126 5.69 4.43 12.11
N ILE A 127 6.64 3.51 12.17
CA ILE A 127 7.57 3.36 13.30
C ILE A 127 9.02 3.40 12.80
N SER A 128 9.95 3.62 13.73
CA SER A 128 11.37 3.41 13.45
C SER A 128 11.76 2.02 13.92
N GLU A 129 12.26 1.19 13.01
CA GLU A 129 12.70 -0.18 13.29
C GLU A 129 13.92 -0.50 12.43
N SER A 130 14.92 -1.17 13.02
CA SER A 130 16.14 -1.59 12.28
C SER A 130 16.86 -0.42 11.57
N GLY A 131 16.84 0.77 12.19
CA GLY A 131 17.53 1.94 11.68
C GLY A 131 16.84 2.69 10.56
N GLY A 132 15.58 2.39 10.27
CA GLY A 132 14.79 3.07 9.23
C GLY A 132 13.31 3.18 9.58
N LEU A 133 12.59 3.95 8.78
CA LEU A 133 11.14 4.05 8.89
C LEU A 133 10.48 2.81 8.28
N LYS A 134 9.45 2.27 8.94
CA LYS A 134 8.71 1.10 8.53
C LYS A 134 7.21 1.31 8.68
N PHE A 135 6.42 0.73 7.77
CA PHE A 135 4.98 0.62 7.93
C PHE A 135 4.67 -0.39 9.03
N ARG A 136 4.04 0.07 10.10
CA ARG A 136 3.48 -0.75 11.17
C ARG A 136 2.06 -1.18 10.80
N ASP A 137 1.24 -0.23 10.41
CA ASP A 137 -0.08 -0.45 9.83
C ASP A 137 -0.16 0.31 8.51
N LYS A 138 -0.59 -0.35 7.46
CA LYS A 138 -0.91 0.28 6.19
C LYS A 138 -2.36 0.01 5.84
N THR A 139 -3.15 1.07 5.79
CA THR A 139 -4.56 1.03 5.43
C THR A 139 -4.78 1.79 4.14
N ILE A 140 -5.25 1.09 3.13
CA ILE A 140 -5.59 1.66 1.83
C ILE A 140 -7.11 1.87 1.80
N LEU A 141 -7.54 3.14 1.82
CA LEU A 141 -8.93 3.52 1.68
C LEU A 141 -9.21 3.80 0.21
N LEU A 142 -10.00 2.95 -0.42
CA LEU A 142 -10.40 3.15 -1.82
C LEU A 142 -11.56 4.13 -1.90
N ASP A 143 -11.46 5.10 -2.81
CA ASP A 143 -12.55 6.03 -3.10
C ASP A 143 -13.72 5.35 -3.80
N THR A 144 -13.43 4.30 -4.55
CA THR A 144 -14.42 3.53 -5.28
C THR A 144 -14.85 2.29 -4.48
N PHE A 145 -16.10 1.88 -4.67
CA PHE A 145 -16.66 0.68 -4.07
C PHE A 145 -16.06 -0.60 -4.66
N ALA A 146 -15.65 -0.55 -5.93
CA ALA A 146 -15.06 -1.67 -6.64
C ALA A 146 -13.92 -1.19 -7.54
N VAL A 147 -12.98 -2.08 -7.82
CA VAL A 147 -11.93 -1.89 -8.82
C VAL A 147 -12.36 -2.48 -10.17
N PRO A 148 -11.82 -2.00 -11.32
CA PRO A 148 -12.26 -2.43 -12.65
C PRO A 148 -12.01 -3.91 -12.96
N SER A 149 -11.08 -4.55 -12.26
CA SER A 149 -10.73 -5.96 -12.44
C SER A 149 -10.41 -6.61 -11.10
N LEU A 150 -10.06 -7.90 -11.13
CA LEU A 150 -9.66 -8.60 -9.91
C LEU A 150 -8.45 -7.94 -9.25
N LEU A 151 -8.58 -7.64 -7.96
CA LEU A 151 -7.52 -7.07 -7.16
C LEU A 151 -6.62 -8.21 -6.63
N ALA A 152 -5.57 -8.51 -7.36
CA ALA A 152 -4.58 -9.51 -6.97
C ALA A 152 -3.33 -8.86 -6.35
N THR A 153 -2.86 -7.78 -6.95
CA THR A 153 -1.67 -7.04 -6.52
C THR A 153 -2.02 -6.06 -5.41
N PRO A 154 -1.15 -5.86 -4.41
CA PRO A 154 -1.26 -4.77 -3.44
C PRO A 154 -1.38 -3.39 -4.12
N LEU A 155 -1.99 -2.44 -3.42
CA LEU A 155 -2.16 -1.06 -3.89
C LEU A 155 -1.31 -0.07 -3.09
#